data_a25ea336f419b2d3a2b30ecbe1d3200d
#
_entry.id   a25ea336f419b2d3a2b30ecbe1d3200d
#
_cell.length_a   1.000
_cell.length_b   1.000
_cell.length_c   1.000
_cell.angle_alpha   90.00
_cell.angle_beta   90.00
_cell.angle_gamma   90.00
#
_symmetry.space_group_name_H-M   'P 1'
#
loop_
_entity.id
_entity.type
_entity.pdbx_description
1 polymer ?
#
loop_
_entity_poly.entity_id
_entity_poly.type
_entity_poly.pdbx_seq_one_letter_code
_entity_poly.pdbx_strand_id
1 'polypeptide(L)'
;MIVVELFLEFALLSFVAFGGATALLPEMHRVVVENHHWLDETTFTHLYAIAQAAPGPNVLVVTLIGWKVAGLAGALAATLAMCLPMSVLIYLLIDRWEGFAGARWQRAISLGVAPLAVGLIFSGATLI
;
A
#
# COMPACT_ATOMS: atom_id res chain seq x y z
N MET A 1 12.93 -15.10 -7.63
CA MET A 1 12.37 -15.63 -6.40
C MET A 1 11.16 -14.80 -6.01
N ILE A 2 10.08 -15.47 -5.77
CA ILE A 2 8.77 -14.85 -5.56
C ILE A 2 8.75 -13.85 -4.38
N VAL A 3 9.45 -14.13 -3.29
CA VAL A 3 9.52 -13.27 -2.11
C VAL A 3 10.18 -11.92 -2.43
N VAL A 4 11.24 -11.93 -3.23
CA VAL A 4 11.95 -10.72 -3.65
C VAL A 4 11.08 -9.88 -4.60
N GLU A 5 10.42 -10.52 -5.55
CA GLU A 5 9.48 -9.85 -6.46
C GLU A 5 8.32 -9.24 -5.69
N LEU A 6 7.74 -10.00 -4.75
CA LEU A 6 6.69 -9.54 -3.88
C LEU A 6 7.13 -8.31 -3.06
N PHE A 7 8.33 -8.38 -2.47
CA PHE A 7 8.90 -7.26 -1.72
C PHE A 7 9.06 -6.01 -2.59
N LEU A 8 9.64 -6.15 -3.78
CA LEU A 8 9.88 -5.03 -4.68
C LEU A 8 8.57 -4.38 -5.14
N GLU A 9 7.58 -5.19 -5.53
CA GLU A 9 6.29 -4.67 -5.98
C GLU A 9 5.56 -3.90 -4.87
N PHE A 10 5.49 -4.47 -3.67
CA PHE A 10 4.85 -3.79 -2.55
C PHE A 10 5.67 -2.60 -2.03
N ALA A 11 6.99 -2.61 -2.15
CA ALA A 11 7.81 -1.45 -1.85
C ALA A 11 7.52 -0.28 -2.81
N LEU A 12 7.37 -0.57 -4.10
CA LEU A 12 6.95 0.43 -5.08
C LEU A 12 5.56 0.98 -4.79
N LEU A 13 4.61 0.10 -4.46
CA LEU A 13 3.26 0.51 -4.06
C LEU A 13 3.27 1.39 -2.81
N SER A 14 4.18 1.15 -1.89
CA SER A 14 4.33 1.94 -0.65
C SER A 14 4.58 3.43 -0.95
N PHE A 15 5.33 3.74 -1.99
CA PHE A 15 5.60 5.13 -2.39
C PHE A 15 4.37 5.85 -2.94
N VAL A 16 3.38 5.11 -3.39
CA VAL A 16 2.14 5.66 -3.96
C VAL A 16 0.99 5.58 -2.96
N ALA A 17 1.24 5.09 -1.75
CA ALA A 17 0.23 4.83 -0.71
C ALA A 17 -0.30 6.09 -0.01
N PHE A 18 -0.74 7.08 -0.78
CA PHE A 18 -1.39 8.27 -0.24
C PHE A 18 -2.86 7.95 0.06
N GLY A 19 -3.22 7.94 1.33
CA GLY A 19 -4.58 7.59 1.77
C GLY A 19 -4.72 6.17 2.34
N GLY A 20 -3.60 5.47 2.52
CA GLY A 20 -3.56 4.13 3.11
C GLY A 20 -3.68 3.00 2.10
N ALA A 21 -3.60 1.77 2.59
CA ALA A 21 -3.61 0.57 1.74
C ALA A 21 -4.91 0.40 0.93
N THR A 22 -6.04 0.86 1.45
CA THR A 22 -7.34 0.78 0.77
C THR A 22 -7.35 1.61 -0.52
N ALA A 23 -6.66 2.75 -0.54
CA ALA A 23 -6.55 3.59 -1.72
C ALA A 23 -5.75 2.94 -2.85
N LEU A 24 -4.92 1.95 -2.53
CA LEU A 24 -4.11 1.21 -3.50
C LEU A 24 -4.80 -0.06 -4.01
N LEU A 25 -6.02 -0.34 -3.60
CA LEU A 25 -6.72 -1.56 -3.98
C LEU A 25 -6.71 -1.83 -5.50
N PRO A 26 -6.99 -0.85 -6.38
CA PRO A 26 -6.92 -1.06 -7.82
C PRO A 26 -5.54 -1.47 -8.31
N GLU A 27 -4.51 -0.85 -7.78
CA GLU A 27 -3.13 -1.14 -8.16
C GLU A 27 -2.65 -2.48 -7.62
N MET A 28 -3.02 -2.83 -6.40
CA MET A 28 -2.74 -4.17 -5.84
C MET A 28 -3.41 -5.26 -6.68
N HIS A 29 -4.66 -5.08 -7.06
CA HIS A 29 -5.39 -6.00 -7.92
C HIS A 29 -4.65 -6.19 -9.24
N ARG A 30 -4.26 -5.09 -9.90
CA ARG A 30 -3.52 -5.13 -11.15
C ARG A 30 -2.22 -5.90 -11.03
N VAL A 31 -1.42 -5.61 -10.01
CA VAL A 31 -0.11 -6.26 -9.80
C VAL A 31 -0.27 -7.75 -9.49
N VAL A 32 -1.14 -8.08 -8.57
CA VAL A 32 -1.25 -9.44 -8.01
C VAL A 32 -2.04 -10.38 -8.92
N VAL A 33 -3.08 -9.89 -9.57
CA VAL A 33 -3.99 -10.70 -10.39
C VAL A 33 -3.64 -10.62 -11.87
N GLU A 34 -3.48 -9.40 -12.40
CA GLU A 34 -3.32 -9.20 -13.84
C GLU A 34 -1.88 -9.35 -14.31
N ASN A 35 -0.92 -8.76 -13.61
CA ASN A 35 0.49 -8.75 -14.04
C ASN A 35 1.22 -10.04 -13.70
N HIS A 36 1.19 -10.42 -12.43
CA HIS A 36 1.95 -11.56 -11.94
C HIS A 36 1.15 -12.86 -11.84
N HIS A 37 -0.17 -12.78 -11.89
CA HIS A 37 -1.06 -13.95 -11.74
C HIS A 37 -0.78 -14.78 -10.48
N TRP A 38 -0.36 -14.13 -9.40
CA TRP A 38 -0.10 -14.79 -8.13
C TRP A 38 -1.38 -15.30 -7.47
N LEU A 39 -2.48 -14.58 -7.67
CA LEU A 39 -3.81 -14.93 -7.16
C LEU A 39 -4.84 -14.77 -8.27
N ASP A 40 -5.91 -15.56 -8.17
CA ASP A 40 -7.10 -15.33 -8.97
C ASP A 40 -7.99 -14.25 -8.35
N GLU A 41 -8.88 -13.70 -9.14
CA GLU A 41 -9.76 -12.60 -8.73
C GLU A 41 -10.62 -12.96 -7.51
N THR A 42 -11.13 -14.19 -7.49
CA THR A 42 -11.96 -14.69 -6.37
C THR A 42 -11.17 -14.73 -5.07
N THR A 43 -9.96 -15.27 -5.09
CA THR A 43 -9.08 -15.34 -3.93
C THR A 43 -8.70 -13.94 -3.43
N PHE A 44 -8.36 -13.02 -4.33
CA PHE A 44 -8.06 -11.64 -3.97
C PHE A 44 -9.24 -10.98 -3.25
N THR A 45 -10.44 -11.13 -3.78
CA THR A 45 -11.66 -10.58 -3.18
C THR A 45 -11.92 -11.17 -1.79
N HIS A 46 -11.72 -12.47 -1.62
CA HIS A 46 -11.89 -13.14 -0.33
C HIS A 46 -10.88 -12.62 0.71
N LEU A 47 -9.61 -12.48 0.34
CA LEU A 47 -8.58 -11.95 1.23
C LEU A 47 -8.87 -10.51 1.64
N TYR A 48 -9.33 -9.71 0.70
CA TYR A 48 -9.73 -8.33 0.98
C TYR A 48 -10.90 -8.29 1.98
N ALA A 49 -11.93 -9.12 1.76
CA ALA A 49 -13.08 -9.21 2.67
C ALA A 49 -12.67 -9.63 4.08
N ILE A 50 -11.78 -10.61 4.21
CA ILE A 50 -11.24 -11.06 5.50
C ILE A 50 -10.49 -9.91 6.20
N ALA A 51 -9.65 -9.18 5.46
CA ALA A 51 -8.90 -8.05 6.00
C ALA A 51 -9.82 -6.93 6.51
N GLN A 52 -10.93 -6.69 5.82
CA GLN A 52 -11.91 -5.68 6.24
C GLN A 52 -12.71 -6.11 7.47
N ALA A 53 -12.95 -7.40 7.61
CA ALA A 53 -13.67 -7.94 8.78
C ALA A 53 -12.78 -7.99 10.03
N ALA A 54 -11.48 -8.08 9.88
CA ALA A 54 -10.55 -8.15 11.00
C ALA A 54 -10.34 -6.77 11.63
N PRO A 55 -10.37 -6.65 12.96
CA PRO A 55 -10.04 -5.40 13.63
C PRO A 55 -8.53 -5.13 13.52
N GLY A 56 -8.17 -4.04 12.86
CA GLY A 56 -6.75 -3.68 12.71
C GLY A 56 -6.50 -2.72 11.57
N PRO A 57 -5.23 -2.41 11.29
CA PRO A 57 -4.88 -1.50 10.21
C PRO A 57 -5.17 -2.13 8.83
N ASN A 58 -5.54 -1.29 7.88
CA ASN A 58 -5.86 -1.72 6.50
C ASN A 58 -4.71 -2.44 5.79
N VAL A 59 -3.49 -2.31 6.29
CA VAL A 59 -2.32 -3.02 5.80
C VAL A 59 -2.45 -4.55 5.92
N LEU A 60 -3.37 -5.05 6.73
CA LEU A 60 -3.60 -6.50 6.86
C LEU A 60 -3.91 -7.19 5.53
N VAL A 61 -4.53 -6.50 4.57
CA VAL A 61 -4.76 -7.06 3.23
C VAL A 61 -3.44 -7.45 2.56
N VAL A 62 -2.42 -6.62 2.70
CA VAL A 62 -1.08 -6.87 2.15
C VAL A 62 -0.43 -8.10 2.80
N THR A 63 -0.56 -8.21 4.11
CA THR A 63 -0.07 -9.37 4.87
C THR A 63 -0.72 -10.67 4.41
N LEU A 64 -2.04 -10.67 4.23
CA LEU A 64 -2.78 -11.84 3.76
C LEU A 64 -2.41 -12.24 2.34
N ILE A 65 -2.23 -11.28 1.45
CA ILE A 65 -1.77 -11.52 0.08
C ILE A 65 -0.39 -12.18 0.11
N GLY A 66 0.54 -11.63 0.87
CA GLY A 66 1.88 -12.18 1.03
C GLY A 66 1.87 -13.60 1.60
N TRP A 67 1.03 -13.84 2.59
CA TRP A 67 0.84 -15.19 3.16
C TRP A 67 0.37 -16.19 2.11
N LYS A 68 -0.62 -15.83 1.32
CA LYS A 68 -1.18 -16.72 0.30
C LYS A 68 -0.17 -17.01 -0.82
N VAL A 69 0.65 -16.03 -1.18
CA VAL A 69 1.62 -16.14 -2.28
C VAL A 69 2.86 -16.94 -1.87
N ALA A 70 3.41 -16.70 -0.69
CA ALA A 70 4.71 -17.27 -0.27
C ALA A 70 4.77 -17.68 1.22
N GLY A 71 3.62 -17.86 1.87
CA GLY A 71 3.55 -18.27 3.27
C GLY A 71 4.03 -17.20 4.24
N LEU A 72 4.60 -17.62 5.37
CA LEU A 72 5.05 -16.71 6.43
C LEU A 72 6.12 -15.71 5.93
N ALA A 73 7.06 -16.20 5.14
CA ALA A 73 8.09 -15.33 4.54
C ALA A 73 7.47 -14.27 3.63
N GLY A 74 6.48 -14.65 2.82
CA GLY A 74 5.74 -13.73 1.97
C GLY A 74 4.94 -12.70 2.76
N ALA A 75 4.27 -13.13 3.83
CA ALA A 75 3.52 -12.22 4.72
C ALA A 75 4.43 -11.17 5.34
N LEU A 76 5.57 -11.57 5.89
CA LEU A 76 6.54 -10.67 6.48
C LEU A 76 7.15 -9.73 5.44
N ALA A 77 7.57 -10.27 4.30
CA ALA A 77 8.16 -9.49 3.21
C ALA A 77 7.18 -8.43 2.69
N ALA A 78 5.94 -8.79 2.43
CA ALA A 78 4.91 -7.87 1.94
C ALA A 78 4.61 -6.76 2.95
N THR A 79 4.46 -7.10 4.22
CA THR A 79 4.18 -6.14 5.29
C THR A 79 5.35 -5.17 5.46
N LEU A 80 6.58 -5.67 5.53
CA LEU A 80 7.77 -4.84 5.64
C LEU A 80 7.94 -3.95 4.40
N ALA A 81 7.74 -4.51 3.21
CA ALA A 81 7.83 -3.78 1.95
C ALA A 81 6.83 -2.63 1.88
N MET A 82 5.63 -2.83 2.41
CA MET A 82 4.60 -1.78 2.42
C MET A 82 4.87 -0.70 3.46
N CYS A 83 5.40 -1.08 4.62
CA CYS A 83 5.57 -0.15 5.73
C CYS A 83 6.93 0.57 5.74
N LEU A 84 8.02 -0.13 5.47
CA LEU A 84 9.38 0.41 5.64
C LEU A 84 9.73 1.56 4.70
N PRO A 85 9.56 1.45 3.37
CA PRO A 85 10.05 2.50 2.47
C PRO A 85 9.42 3.85 2.76
N MET A 86 8.10 3.87 2.95
CA MET A 86 7.39 5.11 3.21
C MET A 86 7.68 5.66 4.61
N SER A 87 7.82 4.79 5.60
CA SER A 87 8.18 5.20 6.97
C SER A 87 9.58 5.81 7.02
N VAL A 88 10.53 5.21 6.35
CA VAL A 88 11.91 5.74 6.26
C VAL A 88 11.91 7.07 5.50
N LEU A 89 11.19 7.15 4.39
CA LEU A 89 11.08 8.38 3.61
C LEU A 89 10.48 9.52 4.43
N ILE A 90 9.38 9.26 5.12
CA ILE A 90 8.71 10.26 5.99
C ILE A 90 9.64 10.68 7.12
N TYR A 91 10.32 9.73 7.77
CA TYR A 91 11.27 10.03 8.84
C TYR A 91 12.38 10.98 8.35
N LEU A 92 12.99 10.67 7.21
CA LEU A 92 14.04 11.50 6.62
C LEU A 92 13.52 12.88 6.20
N LEU A 93 12.32 12.93 5.66
CA LEU A 93 11.69 14.20 5.26
C LEU A 93 11.37 15.07 6.47
N ILE A 94 10.84 14.50 7.55
CA ILE A 94 10.51 15.24 8.77
C ILE A 94 11.77 15.83 9.40
N ASP A 95 12.84 15.03 9.47
CA ASP A 95 14.12 15.48 10.03
C ASP A 95 14.67 16.69 9.27
N ARG A 96 14.56 16.68 7.94
CA ARG A 96 14.95 17.83 7.11
C ARG A 96 13.92 18.96 7.11
N TRP A 97 12.66 18.62 7.29
CA TRP A 97 11.52 19.52 7.21
C TRP A 97 11.44 20.47 8.41
N GLU A 98 11.89 20.04 9.58
CA GLU A 98 12.01 20.89 10.76
C GLU A 98 12.96 22.08 10.51
N GLY A 99 13.96 21.92 9.64
CA GLY A 99 14.83 22.99 9.19
C GLY A 99 14.18 23.99 8.24
N PHE A 100 13.03 23.65 7.66
CA PHE A 100 12.27 24.50 6.73
C PHE A 100 10.88 24.84 7.25
N ALA A 101 10.69 24.83 8.58
CA ALA A 101 9.42 25.14 9.22
C ALA A 101 8.88 26.52 8.78
N GLY A 102 7.67 26.55 8.24
CA GLY A 102 7.03 27.75 7.73
C GLY A 102 7.08 27.91 6.21
N ALA A 103 7.67 26.97 5.47
CA ALA A 103 7.68 27.01 4.02
C ALA A 103 6.29 26.83 3.42
N ARG A 104 5.97 27.62 2.41
CA ARG A 104 4.68 27.56 1.69
C ARG A 104 4.42 26.21 1.03
N TRP A 105 5.44 25.47 0.73
CA TRP A 105 5.35 24.16 0.07
C TRP A 105 4.70 23.10 0.95
N GLN A 106 4.85 23.15 2.29
CA GLN A 106 4.16 22.22 3.19
C GLN A 106 2.66 22.26 2.96
N ARG A 107 2.13 23.48 2.90
CA ARG A 107 0.72 23.71 2.67
C ARG A 107 0.31 23.30 1.26
N ALA A 108 1.14 23.61 0.26
CA ALA A 108 0.91 23.22 -1.13
C ALA A 108 0.91 21.71 -1.32
N ILE A 109 1.86 21.00 -0.71
CA ILE A 109 1.94 19.54 -0.77
C ILE A 109 0.74 18.90 -0.05
N SER A 110 0.39 19.35 1.14
CA SER A 110 -0.78 18.85 1.87
C SER A 110 -2.07 19.06 1.09
N LEU A 111 -2.25 20.22 0.47
CA LEU A 111 -3.43 20.54 -0.35
C LEU A 111 -3.47 19.74 -1.66
N GLY A 112 -2.30 19.38 -2.21
CA GLY A 112 -2.22 18.57 -3.43
C GLY A 112 -2.42 17.07 -3.19
N VAL A 113 -1.96 16.55 -2.04
CA VAL A 113 -2.05 15.12 -1.70
C VAL A 113 -3.45 14.70 -1.29
N ALA A 114 -4.19 15.55 -0.58
CA ALA A 114 -5.54 15.22 -0.10
C ALA A 114 -6.51 14.86 -1.24
N PRO A 115 -6.64 15.66 -2.34
CA PRO A 115 -7.48 15.28 -3.47
C PRO A 115 -7.05 13.98 -4.15
N LEU A 116 -5.75 13.71 -4.22
CA LEU A 116 -5.21 12.47 -4.79
C LEU A 116 -5.67 11.25 -3.98
N ALA A 117 -5.58 11.32 -2.66
CA ALA A 117 -6.03 10.26 -1.76
C ALA A 117 -7.53 9.99 -1.91
N VAL A 118 -8.35 11.05 -1.96
CA VAL A 118 -9.80 10.95 -2.18
C VAL A 118 -10.09 10.29 -3.53
N GLY A 119 -9.41 10.68 -4.59
CA GLY A 119 -9.57 10.09 -5.93
C GLY A 119 -9.23 8.61 -5.95
N LEU A 120 -8.16 8.19 -5.28
CA LEU A 120 -7.76 6.78 -5.17
C LEU A 120 -8.78 5.95 -4.40
N ILE A 121 -9.34 6.49 -3.33
CA ILE A 121 -10.40 5.81 -2.55
C ILE A 121 -11.65 5.62 -3.40
N PHE A 122 -12.09 6.65 -4.15
CA PHE A 122 -13.22 6.52 -5.06
C PHE A 122 -12.96 5.49 -6.16
N SER A 123 -11.76 5.49 -6.73
CA SER A 123 -11.37 4.48 -7.72
C SER A 123 -11.45 3.07 -7.14
N GLY A 124 -10.98 2.87 -5.92
CA GLY A 124 -11.08 1.58 -5.22
C GLY A 124 -12.53 1.15 -5.01
N ALA A 125 -13.39 2.08 -4.60
CA ALA A 125 -14.80 1.81 -4.35
C ALA A 125 -15.56 1.39 -5.62
N THR A 126 -15.17 1.89 -6.79
CA THR A 126 -15.81 1.50 -8.07
C THR A 126 -15.43 0.11 -8.55
N LEU A 127 -14.35 -0.47 -8.03
CA LEU A 127 -13.90 -1.83 -8.37
C LEU A 127 -14.55 -2.92 -7.51
N ILE A 128 -15.17 -2.56 -6.43
CA ILE A 128 -15.86 -3.46 -5.52
C ILE A 128 -17.37 -3.39 -5.78
#